data_b028e417007cf527a61ffd4e021a5dec
#
_entry.id   b028e417007cf527a61ffd4e021a5dec
#
_cell.length_a   1.000
_cell.length_b   1.000
_cell.length_c   1.000
_cell.angle_alpha   90.00
_cell.angle_beta   90.00
_cell.angle_gamma   90.00
#
_symmetry.space_group_name_H-M   'P 1'
#
loop_
_entity.id
_entity.type
_entity.pdbx_description
1 polymer ?
#
loop_
_entity_poly.entity_id
_entity_poly.type
_entity_poly.pdbx_seq_one_letter_code
_entity_poly.pdbx_strand_id
1 'polypeptide(L)'
;MTPGQWLFQAQQLHPETLALQGPQALTHAQLFDESLRLAQLLKRQGIRQQQLMAVQLDSSWQLALLLYAALQLGVRFLPLDPGMDNARRQKLLSLVGCDYLITEQSAVEPGLQVITLSQLIDQSVSANVNFHAEPLEAENIQLLIATSGTTGDPKGVMLTAANLMASAAASEDRLGLAAGDSWLACLPLFHIGGLSILLRCLAVGARVLLQEGFDAKGVWEQIAKGAVTHISLVPAMLDRLLRQAGDQPPHAALRVVLIGGGPLSGLLAERAHAAGWPLCVSYGMSETASQFATDASPDAGLLPGLVGLPLQGYEVAIAADGRIRVRGEAVMAGYANPEGESGKGLEQGWFETGDLGHLDAQGRLTVTGRADDLLVSGGKNIHPVEVEGRLMRCPGISSVGVTGREDPVWGMVLVALYTGALTPEALKGWVTENLPTHLRPRDYIQIDQLPLNQMGKLSRGALKNRLLQADKGDG
;
A
#
# COMPACT_ATOMS: atom_id res chain seq x y z
N MET A 1 -19.37 0.64 -16.26
CA MET A 1 -19.94 0.96 -14.93
C MET A 1 -18.86 1.66 -14.12
N THR A 2 -19.13 2.77 -13.41
CA THR A 2 -18.11 3.50 -12.64
C THR A 2 -18.15 3.12 -11.17
N PRO A 3 -17.11 3.42 -10.35
CA PRO A 3 -17.15 3.13 -8.91
C PRO A 3 -18.36 3.73 -8.15
N GLY A 4 -18.86 4.91 -8.58
CA GLY A 4 -20.10 5.47 -8.02
C GLY A 4 -21.35 4.62 -8.31
N GLN A 5 -21.39 3.98 -9.46
CA GLN A 5 -22.49 3.06 -9.82
C GLN A 5 -22.44 1.75 -9.02
N TRP A 6 -21.27 1.35 -8.49
CA TRP A 6 -21.17 0.18 -7.62
C TRP A 6 -21.95 0.35 -6.32
N LEU A 7 -21.98 1.57 -5.74
CA LEU A 7 -22.79 1.85 -4.54
C LEU A 7 -24.27 1.58 -4.80
N PHE A 8 -24.79 2.05 -5.93
CA PHE A 8 -26.18 1.79 -6.32
C PHE A 8 -26.42 0.30 -6.58
N GLN A 9 -25.52 -0.36 -7.32
CA GLN A 9 -25.63 -1.78 -7.62
C GLN A 9 -25.61 -2.64 -6.33
N ALA A 10 -24.66 -2.37 -5.42
CA ALA A 10 -24.54 -3.10 -4.16
C ALA A 10 -25.80 -2.93 -3.29
N GLN A 11 -26.38 -1.71 -3.23
CA GLN A 11 -27.65 -1.46 -2.58
C GLN A 11 -28.79 -2.27 -3.19
N GLN A 12 -28.85 -2.39 -4.53
CA GLN A 12 -29.91 -3.13 -5.21
C GLN A 12 -29.80 -4.64 -5.02
N LEU A 13 -28.59 -5.18 -5.07
CA LEU A 13 -28.34 -6.62 -5.02
C LEU A 13 -28.24 -7.16 -3.59
N HIS A 14 -27.74 -6.36 -2.65
CA HIS A 14 -27.38 -6.80 -1.30
C HIS A 14 -27.84 -5.82 -0.21
N PRO A 15 -29.09 -5.26 -0.23
CA PRO A 15 -29.48 -4.13 0.61
C PRO A 15 -29.27 -4.36 2.11
N GLU A 16 -29.59 -5.57 2.59
CA GLU A 16 -29.58 -5.91 4.02
C GLU A 16 -28.25 -6.50 4.51
N THR A 17 -27.30 -6.78 3.59
CA THR A 17 -25.99 -7.32 4.01
C THR A 17 -25.07 -6.19 4.47
N LEU A 18 -24.18 -6.51 5.42
CA LEU A 18 -23.21 -5.55 5.93
C LEU A 18 -22.21 -5.16 4.84
N ALA A 19 -22.06 -3.86 4.64
CA ALA A 19 -21.09 -3.25 3.71
C ALA A 19 -19.85 -2.72 4.42
N LEU A 20 -20.04 -1.97 5.51
CA LEU A 20 -18.97 -1.34 6.27
C LEU A 20 -19.22 -1.54 7.75
N GLN A 21 -18.25 -2.09 8.46
CA GLN A 21 -18.30 -2.32 9.89
C GLN A 21 -17.04 -1.77 10.56
N GLY A 22 -17.22 -0.94 11.57
CA GLY A 22 -16.17 -0.33 12.38
C GLY A 22 -16.79 0.19 13.68
N PRO A 23 -16.70 1.49 14.00
CA PRO A 23 -17.41 2.11 15.13
C PRO A 23 -18.93 1.91 15.07
N GLN A 24 -19.44 1.77 13.85
CA GLN A 24 -20.83 1.44 13.55
C GLN A 24 -20.87 0.29 12.52
N ALA A 25 -22.04 -0.26 12.27
CA ALA A 25 -22.26 -1.24 11.24
C ALA A 25 -23.32 -0.70 10.27
N LEU A 26 -22.97 -0.62 8.99
CA LEU A 26 -23.86 -0.16 7.92
C LEU A 26 -24.09 -1.30 6.93
N THR A 27 -25.34 -1.53 6.57
CA THR A 27 -25.70 -2.37 5.42
C THR A 27 -25.40 -1.62 4.11
N HIS A 28 -25.46 -2.29 2.96
CA HIS A 28 -25.29 -1.62 1.66
C HIS A 28 -26.34 -0.54 1.42
N ALA A 29 -27.58 -0.75 1.86
CA ALA A 29 -28.62 0.28 1.77
C ALA A 29 -28.28 1.50 2.65
N GLN A 30 -27.89 1.26 3.90
CA GLN A 30 -27.49 2.34 4.82
C GLN A 30 -26.23 3.09 4.38
N LEU A 31 -25.24 2.37 3.84
CA LEU A 31 -24.02 2.97 3.28
C LEU A 31 -24.34 3.85 2.07
N PHE A 32 -25.23 3.40 1.19
CA PHE A 32 -25.70 4.17 0.05
C PHE A 32 -26.38 5.47 0.51
N ASP A 33 -27.33 5.39 1.45
CA ASP A 33 -28.04 6.55 1.98
C ASP A 33 -27.12 7.55 2.67
N GLU A 34 -26.17 7.06 3.48
CA GLU A 34 -25.20 7.91 4.17
C GLU A 34 -24.22 8.57 3.19
N SER A 35 -23.76 7.84 2.16
CA SER A 35 -22.91 8.41 1.12
C SER A 35 -23.63 9.49 0.31
N LEU A 36 -24.93 9.30 0.01
CA LEU A 36 -25.77 10.30 -0.63
C LEU A 36 -25.95 11.55 0.25
N ARG A 37 -26.24 11.34 1.54
CA ARG A 37 -26.37 12.43 2.51
C ARG A 37 -25.11 13.31 2.55
N LEU A 38 -23.95 12.66 2.66
CA LEU A 38 -22.66 13.36 2.66
C LEU A 38 -22.36 14.03 1.30
N ALA A 39 -22.68 13.39 0.18
CA ALA A 39 -22.54 14.00 -1.14
C ALA A 39 -23.39 15.29 -1.28
N GLN A 40 -24.61 15.31 -0.72
CA GLN A 40 -25.44 16.50 -0.68
C GLN A 40 -24.83 17.61 0.19
N LEU A 41 -24.23 17.25 1.33
CA LEU A 41 -23.52 18.20 2.18
C LEU A 41 -22.30 18.80 1.47
N LEU A 42 -21.49 17.98 0.81
CA LEU A 42 -20.36 18.43 -0.01
C LEU A 42 -20.83 19.38 -1.12
N LYS A 43 -21.94 19.05 -1.81
CA LYS A 43 -22.52 19.91 -2.85
C LYS A 43 -23.01 21.26 -2.31
N ARG A 44 -23.54 21.30 -1.07
CA ARG A 44 -23.93 22.55 -0.39
C ARG A 44 -22.73 23.43 -0.04
N GLN A 45 -21.58 22.82 0.28
CA GLN A 45 -20.31 23.53 0.49
C GLN A 45 -19.70 24.06 -0.82
N GLY A 46 -20.35 23.87 -1.95
CA GLY A 46 -19.88 24.34 -3.25
C GLY A 46 -19.10 23.32 -4.07
N ILE A 47 -18.81 22.13 -3.52
CA ILE A 47 -18.05 21.09 -4.22
C ILE A 47 -18.85 20.54 -5.39
N ARG A 48 -18.23 20.45 -6.57
CA ARG A 48 -18.85 20.01 -7.82
C ARG A 48 -18.07 18.87 -8.43
N GLN A 49 -18.70 18.16 -9.37
CA GLN A 49 -18.10 17.10 -10.14
C GLN A 49 -16.75 17.54 -10.74
N GLN A 50 -15.78 16.62 -10.77
CA GLN A 50 -14.42 16.81 -11.27
C GLN A 50 -13.54 17.84 -10.54
N GLN A 51 -14.04 18.53 -9.51
CA GLN A 51 -13.19 19.29 -8.61
C GLN A 51 -12.37 18.35 -7.74
N LEU A 52 -11.21 18.79 -7.27
CA LEU A 52 -10.33 18.00 -6.43
C LEU A 52 -10.54 18.32 -4.95
N MET A 53 -10.92 17.31 -4.20
CA MET A 53 -11.12 17.34 -2.76
C MET A 53 -10.04 16.53 -2.06
N ALA A 54 -9.13 17.19 -1.35
CA ALA A 54 -8.20 16.55 -0.45
C ALA A 54 -8.85 16.32 0.92
N VAL A 55 -8.53 15.19 1.55
CA VAL A 55 -9.05 14.82 2.87
C VAL A 55 -7.89 14.40 3.77
N GLN A 56 -7.70 15.13 4.87
CA GLN A 56 -6.69 14.86 5.89
C GLN A 56 -7.37 14.67 7.24
N LEU A 57 -7.65 13.43 7.60
CA LEU A 57 -8.37 13.05 8.82
C LEU A 57 -7.66 11.89 9.51
N ASP A 58 -7.70 11.86 10.84
CA ASP A 58 -7.17 10.75 11.65
C ASP A 58 -8.07 9.51 11.56
N SER A 59 -9.38 9.72 11.42
CA SER A 59 -10.36 8.63 11.39
C SER A 59 -10.50 8.00 10.02
N SER A 60 -10.19 6.71 9.93
CA SER A 60 -10.43 5.89 8.73
C SER A 60 -11.91 5.74 8.42
N TRP A 61 -12.79 5.77 9.43
CA TRP A 61 -14.24 5.69 9.25
C TRP A 61 -14.78 6.88 8.45
N GLN A 62 -14.46 8.11 8.90
CA GLN A 62 -14.89 9.33 8.19
C GLN A 62 -14.25 9.43 6.81
N LEU A 63 -12.98 9.04 6.68
CA LEU A 63 -12.31 9.03 5.39
C LEU A 63 -12.99 8.07 4.41
N ALA A 64 -13.39 6.87 4.86
CA ALA A 64 -14.12 5.90 4.03
C ALA A 64 -15.49 6.45 3.59
N LEU A 65 -16.25 7.06 4.50
CA LEU A 65 -17.56 7.66 4.16
C LEU A 65 -17.42 8.81 3.17
N LEU A 66 -16.40 9.66 3.33
CA LEU A 66 -16.13 10.77 2.40
C LEU A 66 -15.65 10.25 1.03
N LEU A 67 -14.91 9.15 0.96
CA LEU A 67 -14.60 8.49 -0.31
C LEU A 67 -15.89 8.08 -1.02
N TYR A 68 -16.79 7.35 -0.34
CA TYR A 68 -18.06 6.92 -0.94
C TYR A 68 -18.93 8.10 -1.38
N ALA A 69 -18.95 9.19 -0.60
CA ALA A 69 -19.64 10.43 -0.99
C ALA A 69 -19.00 11.09 -2.23
N ALA A 70 -17.66 11.10 -2.31
CA ALA A 70 -16.94 11.59 -3.48
C ALA A 70 -17.24 10.77 -4.74
N LEU A 71 -17.37 9.43 -4.61
CA LEU A 71 -17.76 8.55 -5.70
C LEU A 71 -19.19 8.87 -6.21
N GLN A 72 -20.14 9.17 -5.29
CA GLN A 72 -21.52 9.57 -5.65
C GLN A 72 -21.55 10.91 -6.38
N LEU A 73 -20.69 11.85 -6.00
CA LEU A 73 -20.67 13.20 -6.59
C LEU A 73 -19.75 13.32 -7.81
N GLY A 74 -18.98 12.27 -8.14
CA GLY A 74 -17.99 12.31 -9.22
C GLY A 74 -16.84 13.28 -8.97
N VAL A 75 -16.49 13.50 -7.69
CA VAL A 75 -15.40 14.37 -7.23
C VAL A 75 -14.08 13.62 -7.25
N ARG A 76 -13.01 14.27 -7.68
CA ARG A 76 -11.65 13.72 -7.57
C ARG A 76 -11.22 13.71 -6.11
N PHE A 77 -10.81 12.56 -5.61
CA PHE A 77 -10.51 12.33 -4.20
C PHE A 77 -9.00 12.19 -3.97
N LEU A 78 -8.46 12.93 -2.99
CA LEU A 78 -7.06 12.85 -2.59
C LEU A 78 -6.97 12.60 -1.08
N PRO A 79 -6.80 11.36 -0.63
CA PRO A 79 -6.55 11.09 0.78
C PRO A 79 -5.11 11.49 1.15
N LEU A 80 -4.95 12.19 2.27
CA LEU A 80 -3.66 12.63 2.78
C LEU A 80 -3.32 11.94 4.08
N ASP A 81 -2.02 11.68 4.27
CA ASP A 81 -1.49 11.23 5.54
C ASP A 81 -1.76 12.27 6.65
N PRO A 82 -2.45 11.90 7.74
CA PRO A 82 -2.67 12.81 8.88
C PRO A 82 -1.37 13.42 9.43
N GLY A 83 -0.29 12.65 9.41
CA GLY A 83 1.04 13.08 9.88
C GLY A 83 1.85 13.89 8.86
N MET A 84 1.31 14.20 7.67
CA MET A 84 2.01 14.99 6.67
C MET A 84 2.21 16.42 7.17
N ASP A 85 3.45 16.90 7.14
CA ASP A 85 3.78 18.27 7.51
C ASP A 85 3.16 19.31 6.54
N ASN A 86 2.95 20.53 7.05
CA ASN A 86 2.28 21.58 6.31
C ASN A 86 2.99 21.98 5.02
N ALA A 87 4.32 22.06 5.03
CA ALA A 87 5.08 22.50 3.86
C ALA A 87 4.96 21.49 2.71
N ARG A 88 5.07 20.21 3.04
CA ARG A 88 4.89 19.11 2.07
C ARG A 88 3.44 19.06 1.57
N ARG A 89 2.46 19.24 2.46
CA ARG A 89 1.04 19.30 2.09
C ARG A 89 0.78 20.44 1.11
N GLN A 90 1.21 21.67 1.41
CA GLN A 90 1.04 22.83 0.53
C GLN A 90 1.67 22.62 -0.83
N LYS A 91 2.89 22.08 -0.88
CA LYS A 91 3.58 21.75 -2.14
C LYS A 91 2.77 20.76 -2.99
N LEU A 92 2.25 19.69 -2.36
CA LEU A 92 1.41 18.70 -3.05
C LEU A 92 0.09 19.30 -3.54
N LEU A 93 -0.63 20.01 -2.66
CA LEU A 93 -1.94 20.60 -3.00
C LEU A 93 -1.83 21.61 -4.14
N SER A 94 -0.76 22.42 -4.15
CA SER A 94 -0.46 23.32 -5.27
C SER A 94 -0.13 22.58 -6.56
N LEU A 95 0.69 21.51 -6.49
CA LEU A 95 1.06 20.70 -7.66
C LEU A 95 -0.14 20.06 -8.35
N VAL A 96 -1.10 19.56 -7.54
CA VAL A 96 -2.27 18.83 -8.07
C VAL A 96 -3.46 19.75 -8.41
N GLY A 97 -3.34 21.05 -8.16
CA GLY A 97 -4.43 22.01 -8.37
C GLY A 97 -5.66 21.66 -7.52
N CYS A 98 -5.46 21.54 -6.21
CA CYS A 98 -6.53 21.17 -5.28
C CYS A 98 -7.52 22.34 -5.08
N ASP A 99 -8.82 22.03 -5.05
CA ASP A 99 -9.88 23.04 -4.85
C ASP A 99 -10.32 23.12 -3.39
N TYR A 100 -10.41 21.97 -2.70
CA TYR A 100 -10.97 21.85 -1.36
C TYR A 100 -10.10 20.97 -0.47
N LEU A 101 -9.98 21.36 0.81
CA LEU A 101 -9.37 20.56 1.86
C LEU A 101 -10.36 20.29 2.98
N ILE A 102 -10.64 19.01 3.26
CA ILE A 102 -11.39 18.60 4.46
C ILE A 102 -10.38 18.14 5.53
N THR A 103 -10.51 18.69 6.74
CA THR A 103 -9.60 18.43 7.86
C THR A 103 -10.32 18.50 9.20
N GLU A 104 -9.69 17.99 10.27
CA GLU A 104 -10.23 18.06 11.65
C GLU A 104 -10.23 19.49 12.20
N GLN A 105 -9.19 20.24 11.90
CA GLN A 105 -8.96 21.57 12.46
C GLN A 105 -9.01 22.65 11.39
N SER A 106 -9.46 23.84 11.78
CA SER A 106 -9.37 25.01 10.91
C SER A 106 -7.91 25.28 10.54
N ALA A 107 -7.64 25.33 9.26
CA ALA A 107 -6.35 25.67 8.70
C ALA A 107 -6.54 26.81 7.68
N VAL A 108 -5.52 27.64 7.52
CA VAL A 108 -5.50 28.64 6.43
C VAL A 108 -4.56 28.10 5.36
N GLU A 109 -5.15 27.75 4.21
CA GLU A 109 -4.39 27.31 3.03
C GLU A 109 -4.63 28.30 1.89
N PRO A 110 -3.59 29.01 1.42
CA PRO A 110 -3.74 30.01 0.38
C PRO A 110 -4.35 29.40 -0.91
N GLY A 111 -5.43 30.00 -1.39
CA GLY A 111 -6.08 29.60 -2.64
C GLY A 111 -6.98 28.37 -2.54
N LEU A 112 -7.18 27.79 -1.34
CA LEU A 112 -8.01 26.60 -1.08
C LEU A 112 -9.21 26.95 -0.20
N GLN A 113 -10.34 26.31 -0.46
CA GLN A 113 -11.44 26.32 0.49
C GLN A 113 -11.25 25.18 1.51
N VAL A 114 -11.05 25.55 2.78
CA VAL A 114 -10.92 24.61 3.88
C VAL A 114 -12.26 24.41 4.55
N ILE A 115 -12.65 23.16 4.75
CA ILE A 115 -13.89 22.74 5.41
C ILE A 115 -13.52 21.85 6.58
N THR A 116 -13.94 22.19 7.79
CA THR A 116 -13.74 21.28 8.92
C THR A 116 -14.76 20.14 8.90
N LEU A 117 -14.37 18.97 9.38
CA LEU A 117 -15.27 17.82 9.47
C LEU A 117 -16.52 18.15 10.31
N SER A 118 -16.38 18.91 11.41
CA SER A 118 -17.51 19.37 12.23
C SER A 118 -18.48 20.23 11.44
N GLN A 119 -17.99 21.21 10.65
CA GLN A 119 -18.84 22.04 9.78
C GLN A 119 -19.63 21.21 8.76
N LEU A 120 -19.07 20.05 8.34
CA LEU A 120 -19.74 19.16 7.41
C LEU A 120 -20.81 18.30 8.09
N ILE A 121 -20.52 17.76 9.30
CA ILE A 121 -21.39 16.79 9.99
C ILE A 121 -22.54 17.46 10.76
N ASP A 122 -22.31 18.65 11.34
CA ASP A 122 -23.30 19.35 12.17
C ASP A 122 -24.52 19.89 11.38
N GLN A 123 -24.50 19.77 10.06
CA GLN A 123 -25.63 20.14 9.23
C GLN A 123 -26.66 19.02 9.15
N SER A 124 -27.83 19.23 9.73
CA SER A 124 -28.97 18.31 9.54
C SER A 124 -29.48 18.41 8.10
N VAL A 125 -29.28 17.33 7.34
CA VAL A 125 -29.85 17.17 6.00
C VAL A 125 -30.68 15.92 5.99
N SER A 126 -32.00 16.07 5.76
CA SER A 126 -32.81 14.93 5.32
C SER A 126 -32.29 14.48 3.95
N ALA A 127 -32.02 13.21 3.78
CA ALA A 127 -31.67 12.67 2.48
C ALA A 127 -32.78 13.06 1.46
N ASN A 128 -32.42 13.89 0.49
CA ASN A 128 -33.36 14.23 -0.56
C ASN A 128 -33.30 13.12 -1.59
N VAL A 129 -34.37 12.33 -1.68
CA VAL A 129 -34.50 11.14 -2.53
C VAL A 129 -34.29 11.45 -4.04
N ASN A 130 -34.29 12.72 -4.44
CA ASN A 130 -34.11 13.16 -5.82
C ASN A 130 -32.63 13.49 -6.19
N PHE A 131 -31.68 13.19 -5.33
CA PHE A 131 -30.27 13.33 -5.69
C PHE A 131 -29.87 12.13 -6.55
N HIS A 132 -29.50 12.38 -7.79
CA HIS A 132 -28.92 11.37 -8.67
C HIS A 132 -27.43 11.62 -8.77
N ALA A 133 -26.64 10.53 -8.69
CA ALA A 133 -25.22 10.57 -8.99
C ALA A 133 -25.03 11.09 -10.43
N GLU A 134 -24.15 12.07 -10.59
CA GLU A 134 -23.84 12.59 -11.93
C GLU A 134 -23.05 11.52 -12.71
N PRO A 135 -23.37 11.28 -14.00
CA PRO A 135 -22.61 10.33 -14.82
C PRO A 135 -21.12 10.72 -14.84
N LEU A 136 -20.26 9.76 -14.56
CA LEU A 136 -18.81 9.93 -14.67
C LEU A 136 -18.31 9.12 -15.86
N GLU A 137 -17.52 9.74 -16.73
CA GLU A 137 -16.84 9.03 -17.81
C GLU A 137 -15.72 8.16 -17.24
N ALA A 138 -15.46 7.01 -17.87
CA ALA A 138 -14.49 6.04 -17.40
C ALA A 138 -13.06 6.61 -17.35
N GLU A 139 -12.74 7.53 -18.24
CA GLU A 139 -11.44 8.21 -18.36
C GLU A 139 -11.24 9.35 -17.39
N ASN A 140 -12.30 9.78 -16.68
CA ASN A 140 -12.18 10.84 -15.69
C ASN A 140 -11.35 10.39 -14.47
N ILE A 141 -10.46 11.27 -14.05
CA ILE A 141 -9.68 11.06 -12.81
C ILE A 141 -10.65 11.02 -11.63
N GLN A 142 -10.63 9.93 -10.90
CA GLN A 142 -11.46 9.72 -9.71
C GLN A 142 -10.65 9.75 -8.42
N LEU A 143 -9.39 9.31 -8.48
CA LEU A 143 -8.54 9.19 -7.31
C LEU A 143 -7.13 9.73 -7.61
N LEU A 144 -6.59 10.51 -6.69
CA LEU A 144 -5.17 10.84 -6.64
C LEU A 144 -4.55 10.21 -5.40
N ILE A 145 -3.36 9.65 -5.56
CA ILE A 145 -2.59 9.08 -4.44
C ILE A 145 -1.26 9.81 -4.33
N ALA A 146 -1.01 10.37 -3.14
CA ALA A 146 0.27 10.98 -2.82
C ALA A 146 1.36 9.92 -2.67
N THR A 147 2.49 10.09 -3.33
CA THR A 147 3.67 9.24 -3.16
C THR A 147 4.90 10.08 -2.87
N SER A 148 5.85 9.51 -2.12
CA SER A 148 7.17 10.12 -1.95
C SER A 148 8.01 9.80 -3.18
N GLY A 149 8.30 10.80 -4.03
CA GLY A 149 9.28 10.61 -5.10
C GLY A 149 10.66 10.26 -4.55
N THR A 150 11.50 9.61 -5.35
CA THR A 150 12.92 9.31 -5.02
C THR A 150 13.74 10.58 -4.73
N THR A 151 13.32 11.72 -5.26
CA THR A 151 13.90 13.05 -5.02
C THR A 151 13.43 13.73 -3.73
N GLY A 152 12.52 13.10 -2.97
CA GLY A 152 11.91 13.69 -1.76
C GLY A 152 10.70 14.59 -2.04
N ASP A 153 10.48 15.01 -3.28
CA ASP A 153 9.33 15.81 -3.67
C ASP A 153 8.05 14.94 -3.78
N PRO A 154 6.91 15.43 -3.28
CA PRO A 154 5.66 14.70 -3.39
C PRO A 154 5.21 14.61 -4.86
N LYS A 155 4.69 13.45 -5.25
CA LYS A 155 4.04 13.22 -6.54
C LYS A 155 2.57 12.85 -6.29
N GLY A 156 1.69 13.25 -7.21
CA GLY A 156 0.30 12.79 -7.25
C GLY A 156 0.11 11.79 -8.37
N VAL A 157 -0.20 10.54 -8.04
CA VAL A 157 -0.55 9.51 -9.02
C VAL A 157 -2.02 9.68 -9.38
N MET A 158 -2.34 9.87 -10.66
CA MET A 158 -3.70 10.07 -11.15
C MET A 158 -4.29 8.73 -11.60
N LEU A 159 -5.41 8.33 -10.99
CA LEU A 159 -6.15 7.11 -11.32
C LEU A 159 -7.54 7.46 -11.84
N THR A 160 -7.85 6.98 -13.05
CA THR A 160 -9.18 7.14 -13.64
C THR A 160 -10.18 6.15 -13.04
N ALA A 161 -11.47 6.38 -13.26
CA ALA A 161 -12.50 5.42 -12.91
C ALA A 161 -12.25 4.06 -13.61
N ALA A 162 -11.78 4.06 -14.87
CA ALA A 162 -11.40 2.85 -15.58
C ALA A 162 -10.25 2.09 -14.92
N ASN A 163 -9.18 2.81 -14.49
CA ASN A 163 -8.06 2.18 -13.79
C ASN A 163 -8.52 1.48 -12.50
N LEU A 164 -9.40 2.12 -11.71
CA LEU A 164 -9.93 1.55 -10.47
C LEU A 164 -10.80 0.32 -10.73
N MET A 165 -11.63 0.37 -11.77
CA MET A 165 -12.46 -0.77 -12.17
C MET A 165 -11.62 -1.97 -12.62
N ALA A 166 -10.65 -1.74 -13.50
CA ALA A 166 -9.76 -2.78 -13.99
C ALA A 166 -8.96 -3.43 -12.84
N SER A 167 -8.43 -2.61 -11.91
CA SER A 167 -7.71 -3.11 -10.73
C SER A 167 -8.60 -3.94 -9.80
N ALA A 168 -9.86 -3.52 -9.57
CA ALA A 168 -10.79 -4.27 -8.74
C ALA A 168 -11.13 -5.62 -9.38
N ALA A 169 -11.46 -5.64 -10.67
CA ALA A 169 -11.79 -6.86 -11.42
C ALA A 169 -10.61 -7.86 -11.46
N ALA A 170 -9.40 -7.37 -11.75
CA ALA A 170 -8.19 -8.20 -11.76
C ALA A 170 -7.87 -8.81 -10.39
N SER A 171 -8.14 -8.06 -9.32
CA SER A 171 -7.98 -8.54 -7.94
C SER A 171 -9.05 -9.57 -7.56
N GLU A 172 -10.31 -9.34 -7.95
CA GLU A 172 -11.43 -10.27 -7.75
C GLU A 172 -11.13 -11.63 -8.40
N ASP A 173 -10.77 -11.62 -9.68
CA ASP A 173 -10.40 -12.83 -10.43
C ASP A 173 -9.29 -13.62 -9.74
N ARG A 174 -8.23 -12.94 -9.26
CA ARG A 174 -7.07 -13.60 -8.66
C ARG A 174 -7.33 -14.09 -7.24
N LEU A 175 -8.08 -13.36 -6.40
CA LEU A 175 -8.24 -13.64 -4.97
C LEU A 175 -9.58 -14.27 -4.61
N GLY A 176 -10.51 -14.36 -5.56
CA GLY A 176 -11.82 -14.99 -5.37
C GLY A 176 -12.70 -14.25 -4.35
N LEU A 177 -12.64 -12.90 -4.31
CA LEU A 177 -13.51 -12.10 -3.46
C LEU A 177 -14.94 -12.10 -4.01
N ALA A 178 -15.95 -12.35 -3.16
CA ALA A 178 -17.34 -12.43 -3.54
C ALA A 178 -18.27 -11.78 -2.51
N ALA A 179 -19.52 -11.58 -2.89
CA ALA A 179 -20.56 -11.17 -1.95
C ALA A 179 -20.65 -12.14 -0.77
N GLY A 180 -20.79 -11.59 0.45
CA GLY A 180 -20.75 -12.37 1.69
C GLY A 180 -19.36 -12.56 2.30
N ASP A 181 -18.28 -12.23 1.58
CA ASP A 181 -16.94 -12.17 2.13
C ASP A 181 -16.74 -10.96 3.02
N SER A 182 -15.68 -11.01 3.82
CA SER A 182 -15.29 -9.94 4.72
C SER A 182 -13.79 -9.67 4.61
N TRP A 183 -13.42 -8.46 4.18
CA TRP A 183 -12.03 -8.04 4.14
C TRP A 183 -11.72 -7.14 5.33
N LEU A 184 -10.78 -7.56 6.18
CA LEU A 184 -10.31 -6.74 7.28
C LEU A 184 -9.34 -5.68 6.75
N ALA A 185 -9.70 -4.39 6.94
CA ALA A 185 -8.94 -3.23 6.55
C ALA A 185 -8.27 -2.59 7.77
N CYS A 186 -6.98 -2.88 7.97
CA CYS A 186 -6.13 -2.30 9.02
C CYS A 186 -4.93 -1.52 8.45
N LEU A 187 -4.83 -1.44 7.13
CA LEU A 187 -3.84 -0.59 6.45
C LEU A 187 -4.35 0.85 6.37
N PRO A 188 -3.45 1.85 6.39
CA PRO A 188 -3.84 3.25 6.25
C PRO A 188 -4.59 3.49 4.94
N LEU A 189 -5.77 4.13 5.01
CA LEU A 189 -6.62 4.40 3.84
C LEU A 189 -6.10 5.53 2.94
N PHE A 190 -5.12 6.30 3.36
CA PHE A 190 -4.45 7.28 2.51
C PHE A 190 -3.38 6.65 1.59
N HIS A 191 -3.16 5.34 1.70
CA HIS A 191 -2.37 4.56 0.75
C HIS A 191 -3.27 3.66 -0.09
N ILE A 192 -2.86 3.42 -1.34
CA ILE A 192 -3.63 2.58 -2.28
C ILE A 192 -3.87 1.17 -1.74
N GLY A 193 -2.93 0.60 -0.96
CA GLY A 193 -3.07 -0.74 -0.37
C GLY A 193 -4.25 -0.86 0.61
N GLY A 194 -4.54 0.19 1.38
CA GLY A 194 -5.71 0.26 2.26
C GLY A 194 -6.97 0.68 1.52
N LEU A 195 -6.87 1.75 0.72
CA LEU A 195 -8.03 2.32 0.03
C LEU A 195 -8.64 1.35 -1.00
N SER A 196 -7.81 0.57 -1.71
CA SER A 196 -8.30 -0.41 -2.69
C SER A 196 -9.20 -1.49 -2.08
N ILE A 197 -9.09 -1.78 -0.77
CA ILE A 197 -9.98 -2.72 -0.08
C ILE A 197 -11.42 -2.20 -0.12
N LEU A 198 -11.64 -0.90 0.12
CA LEU A 198 -12.97 -0.29 0.07
C LEU A 198 -13.61 -0.45 -1.31
N LEU A 199 -12.82 -0.21 -2.36
CA LEU A 199 -13.30 -0.29 -3.75
C LEU A 199 -13.56 -1.74 -4.18
N ARG A 200 -12.70 -2.68 -3.83
CA ARG A 200 -12.85 -4.11 -4.14
C ARG A 200 -14.08 -4.71 -3.49
N CYS A 201 -14.26 -4.45 -2.18
CA CYS A 201 -15.44 -4.94 -1.46
C CYS A 201 -16.72 -4.34 -2.03
N LEU A 202 -16.71 -3.04 -2.36
CA LEU A 202 -17.87 -2.38 -2.95
C LEU A 202 -18.24 -2.98 -4.32
N ALA A 203 -17.24 -3.27 -5.17
CA ALA A 203 -17.46 -3.82 -6.52
C ALA A 203 -18.23 -5.14 -6.52
N VAL A 204 -18.04 -5.97 -5.49
CA VAL A 204 -18.64 -7.32 -5.41
C VAL A 204 -19.73 -7.45 -4.34
N GLY A 205 -20.01 -6.39 -3.57
CA GLY A 205 -20.96 -6.46 -2.44
C GLY A 205 -20.41 -7.21 -1.22
N ALA A 206 -19.09 -7.25 -1.03
CA ALA A 206 -18.44 -7.79 0.16
C ALA A 206 -18.40 -6.77 1.30
N ARG A 207 -18.17 -7.24 2.52
CA ARG A 207 -18.06 -6.42 3.71
C ARG A 207 -16.63 -5.93 3.93
N VAL A 208 -16.47 -4.65 4.24
CA VAL A 208 -15.24 -4.12 4.85
C VAL A 208 -15.37 -4.18 6.37
N LEU A 209 -14.47 -4.89 7.04
CA LEU A 209 -14.30 -4.83 8.49
C LEU A 209 -13.15 -3.84 8.76
N LEU A 210 -13.52 -2.60 9.11
CA LEU A 210 -12.59 -1.50 9.30
C LEU A 210 -12.05 -1.49 10.72
N GLN A 211 -10.73 -1.49 10.85
CA GLN A 211 -10.03 -1.31 12.10
C GLN A 211 -9.12 -0.07 12.00
N GLU A 212 -9.20 0.82 12.98
CA GLU A 212 -8.35 2.02 13.06
C GLU A 212 -6.91 1.61 13.39
N GLY A 213 -6.09 1.53 12.35
CA GLY A 213 -4.71 1.06 12.44
C GLY A 213 -4.57 -0.45 12.70
N PHE A 214 -3.33 -0.91 12.83
CA PHE A 214 -3.01 -2.32 13.06
C PHE A 214 -2.76 -2.60 14.55
N ASP A 215 -3.69 -3.31 15.18
CA ASP A 215 -3.53 -3.95 16.48
C ASP A 215 -3.54 -5.47 16.33
N ALA A 216 -2.41 -6.15 16.60
CA ALA A 216 -2.27 -7.58 16.38
C ALA A 216 -3.27 -8.40 17.19
N LYS A 217 -3.61 -7.96 18.42
CA LYS A 217 -4.58 -8.65 19.28
C LYS A 217 -5.99 -8.54 18.71
N GLY A 218 -6.44 -7.33 18.39
CA GLY A 218 -7.77 -7.10 17.81
C GLY A 218 -7.94 -7.79 16.46
N VAL A 219 -6.91 -7.75 15.59
CA VAL A 219 -6.91 -8.47 14.30
C VAL A 219 -7.03 -9.98 14.53
N TRP A 220 -6.22 -10.54 15.45
CA TRP A 220 -6.27 -11.96 15.78
C TRP A 220 -7.65 -12.40 16.31
N GLU A 221 -8.25 -11.62 17.18
CA GLU A 221 -9.58 -11.91 17.72
C GLU A 221 -10.64 -11.98 16.61
N GLN A 222 -10.59 -11.13 15.59
CA GLN A 222 -11.51 -11.19 14.45
C GLN A 222 -11.26 -12.42 13.57
N ILE A 223 -9.99 -12.78 13.34
CA ILE A 223 -9.62 -13.98 12.59
C ILE A 223 -10.08 -15.24 13.34
N ALA A 224 -9.77 -15.35 14.62
CA ALA A 224 -10.09 -16.51 15.44
C ALA A 224 -11.60 -16.75 15.56
N LYS A 225 -12.43 -15.70 15.50
CA LYS A 225 -13.91 -15.79 15.47
C LYS A 225 -14.46 -16.17 14.10
N GLY A 226 -13.65 -16.27 13.05
CA GLY A 226 -14.10 -16.54 11.69
C GLY A 226 -14.81 -15.35 11.02
N ALA A 227 -14.62 -14.13 11.52
CA ALA A 227 -15.25 -12.94 10.97
C ALA A 227 -14.56 -12.40 9.71
N VAL A 228 -13.38 -12.92 9.37
CA VAL A 228 -12.50 -12.42 8.31
C VAL A 228 -12.24 -13.52 7.28
N THR A 229 -12.45 -13.22 6.01
CA THR A 229 -12.11 -14.10 4.88
C THR A 229 -10.84 -13.64 4.17
N HIS A 230 -10.61 -12.32 4.12
CA HIS A 230 -9.48 -11.66 3.47
C HIS A 230 -8.86 -10.63 4.40
N ILE A 231 -7.54 -10.51 4.37
CA ILE A 231 -6.79 -9.47 5.07
C ILE A 231 -5.57 -9.05 4.23
N SER A 232 -5.26 -7.75 4.24
CA SER A 232 -4.02 -7.23 3.65
C SER A 232 -3.05 -6.80 4.73
N LEU A 233 -1.81 -7.26 4.64
CA LEU A 233 -0.76 -6.99 5.62
C LEU A 233 0.56 -6.62 4.93
N VAL A 234 1.40 -5.87 5.64
CA VAL A 234 2.83 -5.79 5.32
C VAL A 234 3.59 -6.86 6.12
N PRO A 235 4.80 -7.26 5.71
CA PRO A 235 5.55 -8.32 6.39
C PRO A 235 5.73 -8.15 7.90
N ALA A 236 5.97 -6.91 8.36
CA ALA A 236 6.10 -6.61 9.79
C ALA A 236 4.79 -6.84 10.58
N MET A 237 3.64 -6.58 9.96
CA MET A 237 2.33 -6.87 10.57
C MET A 237 2.09 -8.38 10.64
N LEU A 238 2.44 -9.13 9.60
CA LEU A 238 2.37 -10.60 9.59
C LEU A 238 3.20 -11.19 10.74
N ASP A 239 4.44 -10.75 10.91
CA ASP A 239 5.30 -11.26 12.02
C ASP A 239 4.67 -11.02 13.40
N ARG A 240 4.15 -9.80 13.64
CA ARG A 240 3.46 -9.47 14.89
C ARG A 240 2.20 -10.31 15.10
N LEU A 241 1.45 -10.56 14.02
CA LEU A 241 0.22 -11.36 14.07
C LEU A 241 0.50 -12.84 14.33
N LEU A 242 1.54 -13.41 13.71
CA LEU A 242 2.00 -14.77 13.99
C LEU A 242 2.47 -14.95 15.44
N ARG A 243 3.16 -13.96 16.00
CA ARG A 243 3.54 -13.97 17.43
C ARG A 243 2.31 -13.92 18.33
N GLN A 244 1.30 -13.12 17.96
CA GLN A 244 0.04 -13.02 18.71
C GLN A 244 -0.78 -14.31 18.66
N ALA A 245 -0.82 -14.98 17.51
CA ALA A 245 -1.51 -16.25 17.33
C ALA A 245 -0.81 -17.42 18.07
N GLY A 246 0.52 -17.33 18.25
CA GLY A 246 1.31 -18.43 18.79
C GLY A 246 1.21 -19.67 17.92
N ASP A 247 0.90 -20.81 18.52
CA ASP A 247 0.75 -22.10 17.83
C ASP A 247 -0.67 -22.34 17.27
N GLN A 248 -1.57 -21.37 17.42
CA GLN A 248 -2.94 -21.50 16.95
C GLN A 248 -3.04 -21.22 15.44
N PRO A 249 -3.60 -22.13 14.63
CA PRO A 249 -3.84 -21.85 13.22
C PRO A 249 -4.97 -20.81 13.06
N PRO A 250 -5.01 -20.08 11.95
CA PRO A 250 -6.13 -19.19 11.66
C PRO A 250 -7.43 -19.98 11.47
N HIS A 251 -8.57 -19.34 11.71
CA HIS A 251 -9.87 -19.94 11.45
C HIS A 251 -10.02 -20.27 9.95
N ALA A 252 -10.66 -21.39 9.61
CA ALA A 252 -10.81 -21.87 8.24
C ALA A 252 -11.57 -20.91 7.30
N ALA A 253 -12.30 -19.93 7.84
CA ALA A 253 -12.92 -18.88 7.04
C ALA A 253 -11.87 -17.95 6.38
N LEU A 254 -10.69 -17.81 6.95
CA LEU A 254 -9.61 -17.00 6.36
C LEU A 254 -9.03 -17.72 5.15
N ARG A 255 -9.24 -17.15 3.97
CA ARG A 255 -8.80 -17.74 2.69
C ARG A 255 -7.63 -16.99 2.06
N VAL A 256 -7.48 -15.71 2.37
CA VAL A 256 -6.46 -14.85 1.75
C VAL A 256 -5.80 -13.97 2.78
N VAL A 257 -4.48 -14.09 2.89
CA VAL A 257 -3.60 -13.14 3.57
C VAL A 257 -2.72 -12.50 2.51
N LEU A 258 -3.16 -11.35 1.99
CA LEU A 258 -2.47 -10.63 0.93
C LEU A 258 -1.28 -9.87 1.51
N ILE A 259 -0.07 -10.30 1.17
CA ILE A 259 1.17 -9.68 1.62
C ILE A 259 1.70 -8.75 0.52
N GLY A 260 1.87 -7.50 0.86
CA GLY A 260 2.40 -6.49 -0.05
C GLY A 260 3.18 -5.40 0.66
N GLY A 261 3.59 -4.40 -0.09
CA GLY A 261 4.22 -3.22 0.47
C GLY A 261 5.68 -3.36 0.86
N GLY A 262 6.27 -4.55 0.83
CA GLY A 262 7.69 -4.80 1.13
C GLY A 262 8.08 -6.25 0.86
N PRO A 263 9.39 -6.57 0.83
CA PRO A 263 9.85 -7.91 0.59
C PRO A 263 9.50 -8.84 1.75
N LEU A 264 8.88 -9.98 1.44
CA LEU A 264 8.62 -11.05 2.40
C LEU A 264 9.87 -11.93 2.51
N SER A 265 10.42 -12.06 3.73
CA SER A 265 11.56 -12.98 3.94
C SER A 265 11.10 -14.43 3.87
N GLY A 266 11.94 -15.31 3.30
CA GLY A 266 11.64 -16.74 3.22
C GLY A 266 11.33 -17.36 4.58
N LEU A 267 12.06 -16.98 5.63
CA LEU A 267 11.84 -17.50 6.98
C LEU A 267 10.45 -17.11 7.53
N LEU A 268 10.01 -15.87 7.31
CA LEU A 268 8.67 -15.43 7.73
C LEU A 268 7.58 -16.15 6.95
N ALA A 269 7.79 -16.35 5.67
CA ALA A 269 6.89 -17.07 4.79
C ALA A 269 6.78 -18.55 5.18
N GLU A 270 7.93 -19.24 5.42
CA GLU A 270 7.98 -20.63 5.90
C GLU A 270 7.25 -20.78 7.23
N ARG A 271 7.46 -19.85 8.16
CA ARG A 271 6.80 -19.85 9.47
C ARG A 271 5.28 -19.70 9.37
N ALA A 272 4.81 -18.78 8.53
CA ALA A 272 3.38 -18.58 8.29
C ALA A 272 2.74 -19.80 7.60
N HIS A 273 3.43 -20.36 6.59
CA HIS A 273 2.95 -21.55 5.89
C HIS A 273 2.87 -22.76 6.83
N ALA A 274 3.89 -23.01 7.65
CA ALA A 274 3.91 -24.10 8.64
C ALA A 274 2.77 -23.95 9.66
N ALA A 275 2.35 -22.72 9.97
CA ALA A 275 1.21 -22.43 10.85
C ALA A 275 -0.14 -22.41 10.12
N GLY A 276 -0.20 -22.79 8.83
CA GLY A 276 -1.45 -22.92 8.06
C GLY A 276 -2.06 -21.60 7.57
N TRP A 277 -1.26 -20.52 7.47
CA TRP A 277 -1.74 -19.24 6.97
C TRP A 277 -1.81 -19.22 5.45
N PRO A 278 -2.96 -18.82 4.84
CA PRO A 278 -3.16 -18.80 3.39
C PRO A 278 -2.51 -17.55 2.75
N LEU A 279 -1.18 -17.56 2.62
CA LEU A 279 -0.44 -16.43 2.09
C LEU A 279 -0.65 -16.25 0.59
N CYS A 280 -0.85 -15.00 0.17
CA CYS A 280 -0.80 -14.54 -1.20
C CYS A 280 0.22 -13.41 -1.29
N VAL A 281 1.37 -13.65 -1.93
CA VAL A 281 2.43 -12.65 -2.06
C VAL A 281 2.14 -11.76 -3.26
N SER A 282 2.14 -10.44 -3.08
CA SER A 282 1.79 -9.51 -4.14
C SER A 282 2.86 -8.45 -4.37
N TYR A 283 2.90 -7.96 -5.60
CA TYR A 283 3.70 -6.81 -6.01
C TYR A 283 2.83 -5.79 -6.72
N GLY A 284 3.00 -4.53 -6.34
CA GLY A 284 2.26 -3.41 -6.90
C GLY A 284 2.60 -2.11 -6.21
N MET A 285 2.03 -1.02 -6.71
CA MET A 285 2.30 0.34 -6.27
C MET A 285 1.12 1.26 -6.60
N SER A 286 1.21 2.53 -6.22
CA SER A 286 0.15 3.50 -6.51
C SER A 286 -0.09 3.64 -8.01
N GLU A 287 0.98 3.61 -8.80
CA GLU A 287 1.00 3.75 -10.25
C GLU A 287 0.30 2.58 -10.99
N THR A 288 0.06 1.48 -10.30
CA THR A 288 -0.66 0.30 -10.82
C THR A 288 -2.01 0.08 -10.11
N ALA A 289 -2.56 1.13 -9.51
CA ALA A 289 -3.82 1.11 -8.76
C ALA A 289 -3.91 -0.01 -7.70
N SER A 290 -2.81 -0.50 -7.19
CA SER A 290 -2.48 -1.50 -6.19
C SER A 290 -1.64 -2.65 -6.77
N GLN A 291 -1.97 -3.92 -6.50
CA GLN A 291 -1.22 -5.08 -6.99
C GLN A 291 -1.42 -5.31 -8.49
N PHE A 292 -0.35 -5.71 -9.19
CA PHE A 292 -0.42 -6.14 -10.58
C PHE A 292 0.20 -7.53 -10.84
N ALA A 293 0.89 -8.10 -9.85
CA ALA A 293 1.32 -9.50 -9.86
C ALA A 293 1.03 -10.11 -8.48
N THR A 294 0.59 -11.37 -8.46
CA THR A 294 0.27 -12.06 -7.20
C THR A 294 0.48 -13.56 -7.35
N ASP A 295 1.24 -14.14 -6.42
CA ASP A 295 1.28 -15.57 -6.20
C ASP A 295 0.18 -15.94 -5.20
N ALA A 296 -0.85 -16.63 -5.71
CA ALA A 296 -1.97 -17.12 -4.92
C ALA A 296 -1.84 -18.62 -4.59
N SER A 297 -0.71 -19.25 -4.91
CA SER A 297 -0.48 -20.68 -4.68
C SER A 297 0.42 -20.88 -3.47
N PRO A 298 -0.13 -21.23 -2.30
CA PRO A 298 0.66 -21.42 -1.08
C PRO A 298 1.62 -22.61 -1.13
N ASP A 299 1.45 -23.53 -2.10
CA ASP A 299 2.22 -24.78 -2.22
C ASP A 299 3.52 -24.65 -3.04
N ALA A 300 3.71 -23.60 -3.80
CA ALA A 300 4.97 -23.33 -4.48
C ALA A 300 5.99 -22.88 -3.42
N GLY A 301 7.07 -23.62 -3.24
CA GLY A 301 8.16 -23.21 -2.34
C GLY A 301 8.47 -21.74 -2.52
N LEU A 302 8.30 -20.96 -1.45
CA LEU A 302 8.40 -19.51 -1.46
C LEU A 302 9.82 -19.09 -1.79
N LEU A 303 10.08 -18.86 -3.06
CA LEU A 303 11.36 -18.33 -3.53
C LEU A 303 11.44 -16.85 -3.13
N PRO A 304 12.58 -16.40 -2.60
CA PRO A 304 12.77 -15.00 -2.25
C PRO A 304 12.48 -14.06 -3.43
N GLY A 305 11.60 -13.09 -3.21
CA GLY A 305 11.22 -12.11 -4.22
C GLY A 305 10.21 -12.59 -5.27
N LEU A 306 9.83 -13.86 -5.29
CA LEU A 306 8.77 -14.36 -6.18
C LEU A 306 7.44 -13.72 -5.79
N VAL A 307 6.79 -13.08 -6.76
CA VAL A 307 5.49 -12.42 -6.60
C VAL A 307 4.42 -12.97 -7.53
N GLY A 308 4.76 -14.02 -8.28
CA GLY A 308 3.83 -14.78 -9.11
C GLY A 308 3.50 -14.19 -10.47
N LEU A 309 2.38 -14.60 -11.03
CA LEU A 309 1.94 -14.18 -12.36
C LEU A 309 1.34 -12.76 -12.33
N PRO A 310 1.52 -11.98 -13.42
CA PRO A 310 0.72 -10.78 -13.63
C PRO A 310 -0.77 -11.07 -13.54
N LEU A 311 -1.54 -10.11 -13.03
CA LEU A 311 -2.99 -10.19 -13.00
C LEU A 311 -3.55 -9.93 -14.40
N GLN A 312 -4.79 -10.35 -14.63
CA GLN A 312 -5.48 -10.10 -15.88
C GLN A 312 -5.51 -8.59 -16.20
N GLY A 313 -5.29 -8.25 -17.47
CA GLY A 313 -5.26 -6.85 -17.92
C GLY A 313 -3.92 -6.13 -17.72
N TYR A 314 -2.91 -6.80 -17.15
CA TYR A 314 -1.55 -6.25 -17.05
C TYR A 314 -0.57 -7.03 -17.94
N GLU A 315 0.30 -6.30 -18.61
CA GLU A 315 1.46 -6.83 -19.30
C GLU A 315 2.72 -6.41 -18.57
N VAL A 316 3.65 -7.33 -18.37
CA VAL A 316 4.93 -7.11 -17.71
C VAL A 316 6.07 -7.42 -18.65
N ALA A 317 7.05 -6.54 -18.72
CA ALA A 317 8.28 -6.73 -19.47
C ALA A 317 9.50 -6.36 -18.62
N ILE A 318 10.64 -6.92 -18.97
CA ILE A 318 11.92 -6.58 -18.32
C ILE A 318 12.75 -5.79 -19.35
N ALA A 319 13.16 -4.59 -18.98
CA ALA A 319 14.02 -3.73 -19.78
C ALA A 319 15.45 -4.31 -19.86
N ALA A 320 16.26 -3.83 -20.81
CA ALA A 320 17.62 -4.32 -21.02
C ALA A 320 18.55 -4.14 -19.79
N ASP A 321 18.25 -3.17 -18.93
CA ASP A 321 18.95 -2.91 -17.67
C ASP A 321 18.37 -3.69 -16.47
N GLY A 322 17.38 -4.57 -16.70
CA GLY A 322 16.74 -5.38 -15.68
C GLY A 322 15.55 -4.72 -14.98
N ARG A 323 15.16 -3.50 -15.33
CA ARG A 323 14.01 -2.82 -14.74
C ARG A 323 12.69 -3.46 -15.17
N ILE A 324 11.79 -3.56 -14.23
CA ILE A 324 10.44 -4.04 -14.46
C ILE A 324 9.63 -2.92 -15.11
N ARG A 325 8.99 -3.21 -16.23
CA ARG A 325 8.03 -2.34 -16.92
C ARG A 325 6.65 -2.98 -16.89
N VAL A 326 5.63 -2.16 -16.72
CA VAL A 326 4.24 -2.62 -16.66
C VAL A 326 3.35 -1.69 -17.47
N ARG A 327 2.40 -2.26 -18.22
CA ARG A 327 1.29 -1.54 -18.86
C ARG A 327 -0.01 -2.30 -18.67
N GLY A 328 -1.13 -1.64 -18.86
CA GLY A 328 -2.46 -2.23 -18.75
C GLY A 328 -3.51 -1.23 -18.34
N GLU A 329 -4.76 -1.68 -18.35
CA GLU A 329 -5.93 -0.82 -18.09
C GLU A 329 -5.94 -0.21 -16.68
N ALA A 330 -5.29 -0.83 -15.70
CA ALA A 330 -5.21 -0.33 -14.34
C ALA A 330 -3.91 0.45 -14.03
N VAL A 331 -3.04 0.66 -15.04
CA VAL A 331 -1.88 1.56 -14.90
C VAL A 331 -2.37 3.00 -14.93
N MET A 332 -1.81 3.84 -14.07
CA MET A 332 -2.19 5.24 -13.88
C MET A 332 -2.33 6.02 -15.20
N ALA A 333 -3.16 7.06 -15.18
CA ALA A 333 -3.21 8.03 -16.27
C ALA A 333 -1.93 8.89 -16.39
N GLY A 334 -1.11 8.92 -15.35
CA GLY A 334 0.14 9.65 -15.25
C GLY A 334 0.31 10.32 -13.89
N TYR A 335 1.43 11.02 -13.72
CA TYR A 335 1.64 11.86 -12.56
C TYR A 335 0.98 13.23 -12.77
N ALA A 336 0.41 13.76 -11.70
CA ALA A 336 -0.12 15.12 -11.70
C ALA A 336 0.96 16.14 -12.08
N ASN A 337 0.58 17.10 -12.87
CA ASN A 337 1.42 18.18 -13.36
C ASN A 337 0.59 19.48 -13.45
N PRO A 338 1.23 20.65 -13.49
CA PRO A 338 0.51 21.92 -13.53
C PRO A 338 -0.41 22.08 -14.74
N GLU A 339 -0.07 21.41 -15.86
CA GLU A 339 -0.86 21.45 -17.11
C GLU A 339 -2.08 20.53 -17.03
N GLY A 340 -2.14 19.59 -16.05
CA GLY A 340 -3.22 18.63 -15.92
C GLY A 340 -3.25 17.54 -17.01
N GLU A 341 -2.15 17.38 -17.74
CA GLU A 341 -2.04 16.44 -18.85
C GLU A 341 -1.81 15.01 -18.37
N SER A 342 -2.45 14.05 -19.07
CA SER A 342 -2.20 12.63 -18.85
C SER A 342 -0.88 12.19 -19.51
N GLY A 343 -0.36 11.01 -19.08
CA GLY A 343 0.80 10.37 -19.66
C GLY A 343 2.16 10.72 -19.02
N LYS A 344 2.24 11.73 -18.17
CA LYS A 344 3.49 12.05 -17.48
C LYS A 344 4.00 10.87 -16.64
N GLY A 345 5.21 10.42 -16.91
CA GLY A 345 5.81 9.25 -16.26
C GLY A 345 5.51 7.92 -16.97
N LEU A 346 4.85 7.97 -18.15
CA LEU A 346 4.65 6.83 -19.03
C LEU A 346 5.44 7.00 -20.33
N GLU A 347 5.95 5.91 -20.86
CA GLU A 347 6.59 5.85 -22.17
C GLU A 347 5.81 4.87 -23.05
N GLN A 348 5.11 5.38 -24.05
CA GLN A 348 4.24 4.59 -24.95
C GLN A 348 3.27 3.67 -24.19
N GLY A 349 2.67 4.18 -23.09
CA GLY A 349 1.77 3.44 -22.22
C GLY A 349 2.44 2.49 -21.20
N TRP A 350 3.77 2.37 -21.22
CA TRP A 350 4.53 1.63 -20.24
C TRP A 350 4.92 2.52 -19.06
N PHE A 351 4.66 2.02 -17.87
CA PHE A 351 5.25 2.54 -16.64
C PHE A 351 6.52 1.75 -16.32
N GLU A 352 7.66 2.42 -16.21
CA GLU A 352 8.91 1.84 -15.74
C GLU A 352 8.99 1.99 -14.23
N THR A 353 8.99 0.87 -13.51
CA THR A 353 9.13 0.85 -12.06
C THR A 353 10.58 1.15 -11.68
N GLY A 354 10.85 1.60 -10.49
CA GLY A 354 12.23 1.69 -10.01
C GLY A 354 12.80 0.34 -9.54
N ASP A 355 12.11 -0.77 -9.78
CA ASP A 355 12.47 -2.09 -9.27
C ASP A 355 13.10 -2.96 -10.37
N LEU A 356 14.04 -3.82 -9.97
CA LEU A 356 14.70 -4.80 -10.83
C LEU A 356 14.05 -6.18 -10.62
N GLY A 357 14.03 -6.98 -11.69
CA GLY A 357 13.43 -8.30 -11.63
C GLY A 357 13.62 -9.13 -12.89
N HIS A 358 13.03 -10.30 -12.92
CA HIS A 358 13.00 -11.17 -14.10
C HIS A 358 11.70 -11.97 -14.14
N LEU A 359 11.38 -12.46 -15.33
CA LEU A 359 10.30 -13.40 -15.57
C LEU A 359 10.91 -14.79 -15.77
N ASP A 360 10.33 -15.81 -15.16
CA ASP A 360 10.70 -17.20 -15.44
C ASP A 360 10.01 -17.76 -16.71
N ALA A 361 10.28 -19.02 -17.04
CA ALA A 361 9.72 -19.67 -18.21
C ALA A 361 8.19 -19.84 -18.15
N GLN A 362 7.58 -19.72 -16.97
CA GLN A 362 6.15 -19.75 -16.73
C GLN A 362 5.53 -18.35 -16.70
N GLY A 363 6.33 -17.30 -16.91
CA GLY A 363 5.89 -15.90 -16.84
C GLY A 363 5.70 -15.38 -15.41
N ARG A 364 6.17 -16.08 -14.39
CA ARG A 364 6.10 -15.59 -13.01
C ARG A 364 7.18 -14.54 -12.78
N LEU A 365 6.80 -13.44 -12.14
CA LEU A 365 7.68 -12.33 -11.84
C LEU A 365 8.40 -12.55 -10.52
N THR A 366 9.72 -12.35 -10.53
CA THR A 366 10.56 -12.22 -9.33
C THR A 366 11.13 -10.83 -9.24
N VAL A 367 10.92 -10.14 -8.12
CA VAL A 367 11.48 -8.82 -7.82
C VAL A 367 12.78 -9.03 -7.04
N THR A 368 13.90 -8.50 -7.54
CA THR A 368 15.22 -8.67 -6.92
C THR A 368 15.63 -7.51 -6.03
N GLY A 369 15.05 -6.31 -6.22
CA GLY A 369 15.29 -5.12 -5.40
C GLY A 369 15.07 -3.83 -6.17
N ARG A 370 15.45 -2.71 -5.53
CA ARG A 370 15.41 -1.39 -6.15
C ARG A 370 16.66 -1.13 -6.98
N ALA A 371 16.51 -0.50 -8.14
CA ALA A 371 17.66 -0.04 -8.94
C ALA A 371 18.49 1.00 -8.19
N ASP A 372 17.82 1.91 -7.46
CA ASP A 372 18.45 2.98 -6.69
C ASP A 372 19.16 2.49 -5.41
N ASP A 373 18.82 1.30 -4.92
CA ASP A 373 19.41 0.67 -3.73
C ASP A 373 20.60 -0.25 -4.08
N LEU A 374 20.87 -0.46 -5.37
CA LEU A 374 21.91 -1.36 -5.83
C LEU A 374 23.30 -0.90 -5.35
N LEU A 375 24.01 -1.77 -4.67
CA LEU A 375 25.36 -1.50 -4.18
C LEU A 375 26.38 -2.13 -5.12
N VAL A 376 27.35 -1.33 -5.59
CA VAL A 376 28.46 -1.84 -6.42
C VAL A 376 29.68 -2.01 -5.53
N SER A 377 30.02 -3.26 -5.21
CA SER A 377 31.16 -3.61 -4.36
C SER A 377 32.11 -4.54 -5.09
N GLY A 378 33.34 -4.10 -5.28
CA GLY A 378 34.36 -4.87 -6.00
C GLY A 378 33.95 -5.26 -7.42
N GLY A 379 33.21 -4.39 -8.12
CA GLY A 379 32.68 -4.63 -9.47
C GLY A 379 31.48 -5.57 -9.54
N LYS A 380 30.91 -5.98 -8.39
CA LYS A 380 29.70 -6.79 -8.34
C LYS A 380 28.49 -5.97 -7.91
N ASN A 381 27.40 -6.16 -8.62
CA ASN A 381 26.09 -5.61 -8.24
C ASN A 381 25.47 -6.46 -7.12
N ILE A 382 25.15 -5.83 -6.00
CA ILE A 382 24.62 -6.49 -4.81
C ILE A 382 23.32 -5.81 -4.40
N HIS A 383 22.26 -6.59 -4.31
CA HIS A 383 20.98 -6.14 -3.78
C HIS A 383 20.97 -6.24 -2.25
N PRO A 384 20.80 -5.15 -1.49
CA PRO A 384 20.74 -5.20 -0.03
C PRO A 384 19.71 -6.22 0.49
N VAL A 385 18.56 -6.32 -0.17
CA VAL A 385 17.47 -7.25 0.19
C VAL A 385 17.92 -8.71 0.16
N GLU A 386 18.80 -9.09 -0.78
CA GLU A 386 19.35 -10.45 -0.84
C GLU A 386 20.22 -10.75 0.40
N VAL A 387 21.08 -9.80 0.76
CA VAL A 387 21.96 -9.92 1.93
C VAL A 387 21.14 -9.95 3.21
N GLU A 388 20.15 -9.08 3.33
CA GLU A 388 19.20 -9.02 4.44
C GLU A 388 18.46 -10.35 4.63
N GLY A 389 17.92 -10.90 3.54
CA GLY A 389 17.22 -12.19 3.56
C GLY A 389 18.11 -13.37 4.03
N ARG A 390 19.40 -13.33 3.71
CA ARG A 390 20.37 -14.33 4.19
C ARG A 390 20.73 -14.12 5.66
N LEU A 391 20.97 -12.87 6.08
CA LEU A 391 21.30 -12.51 7.47
C LEU A 391 20.15 -12.82 8.44
N MET A 392 18.90 -12.67 8.00
CA MET A 392 17.72 -13.03 8.80
C MET A 392 17.65 -14.51 9.17
N ARG A 393 18.41 -15.38 8.51
CA ARG A 393 18.53 -16.80 8.88
C ARG A 393 19.49 -17.05 10.04
N CYS A 394 20.27 -16.03 10.44
CA CYS A 394 21.18 -16.15 11.56
C CYS A 394 20.41 -16.17 12.90
N PRO A 395 20.54 -17.23 13.70
CA PRO A 395 19.89 -17.29 15.02
C PRO A 395 20.31 -16.11 15.89
N GLY A 396 19.34 -15.43 16.51
CA GLY A 396 19.58 -14.28 17.38
C GLY A 396 19.53 -12.93 16.69
N ILE A 397 19.35 -12.85 15.37
CA ILE A 397 18.94 -11.63 14.66
C ILE A 397 17.42 -11.49 14.71
N SER A 398 16.96 -10.32 15.13
CA SER A 398 15.52 -9.97 15.13
C SER A 398 15.11 -9.19 13.88
N SER A 399 15.97 -8.27 13.42
CA SER A 399 15.79 -7.55 12.16
C SER A 399 17.14 -7.04 11.66
N VAL A 400 17.26 -6.80 10.34
CA VAL A 400 18.50 -6.31 9.73
C VAL A 400 18.18 -5.41 8.53
N GLY A 401 18.99 -4.38 8.37
CA GLY A 401 19.04 -3.53 7.19
C GLY A 401 20.49 -3.42 6.69
N VAL A 402 20.68 -3.56 5.39
CA VAL A 402 22.00 -3.47 4.77
C VAL A 402 22.10 -2.19 3.94
N THR A 403 23.20 -1.49 4.07
CA THR A 403 23.51 -0.27 3.30
C THR A 403 24.97 -0.29 2.87
N GLY A 404 25.37 0.68 2.05
CA GLY A 404 26.74 0.83 1.59
C GLY A 404 27.44 1.99 2.26
N ARG A 405 28.75 1.83 2.55
CA ARG A 405 29.68 2.88 2.90
C ARG A 405 30.73 3.00 1.79
N GLU A 406 31.10 4.21 1.41
CA GLU A 406 32.14 4.45 0.40
C GLU A 406 33.48 3.88 0.85
N ASP A 407 34.18 3.25 -0.08
CA ASP A 407 35.50 2.64 0.15
C ASP A 407 36.38 2.93 -1.06
N PRO A 408 37.62 3.44 -0.86
CA PRO A 408 38.50 3.83 -1.96
C PRO A 408 39.01 2.68 -2.83
N VAL A 409 38.95 1.45 -2.33
CA VAL A 409 39.40 0.23 -3.04
C VAL A 409 38.24 -0.52 -3.70
N TRP A 410 37.12 -0.62 -2.99
CA TRP A 410 35.98 -1.46 -3.40
C TRP A 410 34.82 -0.67 -4.01
N GLY A 411 34.92 0.67 -4.05
CA GLY A 411 33.83 1.57 -4.40
C GLY A 411 32.83 1.67 -3.23
N MET A 412 32.12 0.60 -2.95
CA MET A 412 31.24 0.48 -1.77
C MET A 412 31.59 -0.77 -0.98
N VAL A 413 31.49 -0.70 0.35
CA VAL A 413 31.48 -1.88 1.24
C VAL A 413 30.11 -2.00 1.91
N LEU A 414 29.67 -3.24 2.07
CA LEU A 414 28.39 -3.54 2.73
C LEU A 414 28.54 -3.33 4.25
N VAL A 415 27.54 -2.68 4.84
CA VAL A 415 27.38 -2.52 6.30
C VAL A 415 26.03 -3.05 6.71
N ALA A 416 25.99 -3.93 7.70
CA ALA A 416 24.75 -4.45 8.27
C ALA A 416 24.43 -3.75 9.60
N LEU A 417 23.28 -3.08 9.65
CA LEU A 417 22.71 -2.56 10.89
C LEU A 417 21.62 -3.55 11.34
N TYR A 418 21.69 -4.06 12.56
CA TYR A 418 20.80 -5.14 13.00
C TYR A 418 20.34 -4.97 14.44
N THR A 419 19.23 -5.63 14.75
CA THR A 419 18.71 -5.79 16.11
C THR A 419 18.73 -7.26 16.50
N GLY A 420 18.86 -7.54 17.78
CA GLY A 420 18.89 -8.92 18.29
C GLY A 420 19.90 -9.11 19.42
N ALA A 421 20.12 -10.35 19.82
CA ALA A 421 20.95 -10.67 20.99
C ALA A 421 22.41 -11.00 20.62
N LEU A 422 22.75 -11.09 19.33
CA LEU A 422 24.10 -11.43 18.87
C LEU A 422 25.06 -10.24 18.99
N THR A 423 26.30 -10.53 19.37
CA THR A 423 27.37 -9.55 19.25
C THR A 423 27.85 -9.44 17.78
N PRO A 424 28.46 -8.30 17.38
CA PRO A 424 29.01 -8.15 16.03
C PRO A 424 30.02 -9.25 15.65
N GLU A 425 30.86 -9.71 16.60
CA GLU A 425 31.86 -10.75 16.38
C GLU A 425 31.20 -12.11 16.10
N ALA A 426 30.16 -12.45 16.88
CA ALA A 426 29.41 -13.69 16.69
C ALA A 426 28.68 -13.69 15.33
N LEU A 427 28.09 -12.56 14.94
CA LEU A 427 27.45 -12.40 13.65
C LEU A 427 28.48 -12.52 12.50
N LYS A 428 29.63 -11.88 12.63
CA LYS A 428 30.73 -11.96 11.65
C LYS A 428 31.23 -13.40 11.47
N GLY A 429 31.34 -14.16 12.57
CA GLY A 429 31.67 -15.59 12.53
C GLY A 429 30.66 -16.37 11.72
N TRP A 430 29.38 -16.25 12.06
CA TRP A 430 28.30 -16.92 11.34
C TRP A 430 28.26 -16.56 9.86
N VAL A 431 28.42 -15.27 9.52
CA VAL A 431 28.44 -14.79 8.13
C VAL A 431 29.59 -15.41 7.33
N THR A 432 30.76 -15.57 7.97
CA THR A 432 31.94 -16.15 7.32
C THR A 432 31.70 -17.60 6.91
N GLU A 433 30.91 -18.34 7.66
CA GLU A 433 30.58 -19.75 7.37
C GLU A 433 29.41 -19.89 6.38
N ASN A 434 28.45 -18.97 6.41
CA ASN A 434 27.16 -19.16 5.75
C ASN A 434 26.94 -18.31 4.50
N LEU A 435 27.69 -17.21 4.30
CA LEU A 435 27.52 -16.33 3.14
C LEU A 435 28.71 -16.40 2.17
N PRO A 436 28.46 -16.32 0.85
CA PRO A 436 29.52 -16.12 -0.15
C PRO A 436 30.29 -14.82 0.12
N THR A 437 31.57 -14.80 -0.16
CA THR A 437 32.49 -13.69 0.18
C THR A 437 31.98 -12.32 -0.32
N HIS A 438 31.42 -12.25 -1.52
CA HIS A 438 30.93 -10.99 -2.10
C HIS A 438 29.67 -10.44 -1.45
N LEU A 439 28.91 -11.25 -0.72
CA LEU A 439 27.70 -10.86 0.02
C LEU A 439 27.96 -10.58 1.51
N ARG A 440 29.22 -10.67 1.96
CA ARG A 440 29.56 -10.49 3.37
C ARG A 440 29.68 -9.00 3.70
N PRO A 441 28.88 -8.47 4.64
CA PRO A 441 29.14 -7.15 5.16
C PRO A 441 30.54 -7.07 5.80
N ARG A 442 31.17 -5.93 5.66
CA ARG A 442 32.48 -5.70 6.31
C ARG A 442 32.32 -5.21 7.74
N ASP A 443 31.21 -4.49 8.00
CA ASP A 443 30.91 -3.96 9.33
C ASP A 443 29.51 -4.38 9.76
N TYR A 444 29.37 -4.56 11.09
CA TYR A 444 28.17 -5.00 11.76
C TYR A 444 27.87 -4.05 12.91
N ILE A 445 26.78 -3.30 12.83
CA ILE A 445 26.39 -2.30 13.83
C ILE A 445 25.10 -2.77 14.49
N GLN A 446 25.16 -3.08 15.77
CA GLN A 446 24.00 -3.39 16.56
C GLN A 446 23.28 -2.08 16.94
N ILE A 447 21.96 -2.05 16.72
CA ILE A 447 21.10 -0.90 17.02
C ILE A 447 19.85 -1.36 17.76
N ASP A 448 19.21 -0.45 18.49
CA ASP A 448 18.00 -0.78 19.25
C ASP A 448 16.79 -1.02 18.33
N GLN A 449 16.69 -0.24 17.25
CA GLN A 449 15.56 -0.29 16.34
C GLN A 449 15.95 0.15 14.92
N LEU A 450 15.48 -0.62 13.91
CA LEU A 450 15.60 -0.20 12.50
C LEU A 450 14.66 0.98 12.21
N PRO A 451 15.10 1.92 11.35
CA PRO A 451 14.25 3.01 10.91
C PRO A 451 13.18 2.50 9.93
N LEU A 452 11.95 2.44 10.39
CA LEU A 452 10.79 2.07 9.59
C LEU A 452 9.96 3.30 9.26
N ASN A 453 9.32 3.31 8.09
CA ASN A 453 8.32 4.31 7.76
C ASN A 453 6.95 3.92 8.38
N GLN A 454 5.92 4.77 8.20
CA GLN A 454 4.57 4.55 8.73
C GLN A 454 3.91 3.25 8.22
N MET A 455 4.35 2.74 7.05
CA MET A 455 3.92 1.46 6.50
C MET A 455 4.70 0.27 7.09
N GLY A 456 5.59 0.48 8.06
CA GLY A 456 6.45 -0.57 8.61
C GLY A 456 7.55 -1.06 7.65
N LYS A 457 7.86 -0.32 6.57
CA LYS A 457 8.95 -0.63 5.65
C LYS A 457 10.25 0.00 6.11
N LEU A 458 11.37 -0.68 5.87
CA LEU A 458 12.70 -0.13 6.11
C LEU A 458 12.91 1.15 5.29
N SER A 459 13.21 2.25 5.97
CA SER A 459 13.57 3.51 5.35
C SER A 459 15.05 3.52 5.00
N ARG A 460 15.39 3.26 3.72
CA ARG A 460 16.79 3.21 3.24
C ARG A 460 17.55 4.50 3.48
N GLY A 461 16.90 5.66 3.23
CA GLY A 461 17.51 6.96 3.48
C GLY A 461 17.83 7.19 4.96
N ALA A 462 16.89 6.84 5.85
CA ALA A 462 17.12 6.94 7.29
C ALA A 462 18.17 5.92 7.78
N LEU A 463 18.25 4.73 7.17
CA LEU A 463 19.28 3.74 7.46
C LEU A 463 20.68 4.29 7.11
N LYS A 464 20.81 4.90 5.93
CA LYS A 464 22.06 5.54 5.49
C LYS A 464 22.45 6.69 6.42
N ASN A 465 21.50 7.52 6.86
CA ASN A 465 21.76 8.59 7.81
C ASN A 465 22.19 8.05 9.19
N ARG A 466 21.64 6.93 9.65
CA ARG A 466 22.10 6.25 10.88
C ARG A 466 23.54 5.79 10.76
N LEU A 467 23.94 5.23 9.62
CA LEU A 467 25.34 4.85 9.37
C LEU A 467 26.25 6.07 9.46
N LEU A 468 25.91 7.18 8.78
CA LEU A 468 26.69 8.42 8.80
C LEU A 468 26.83 9.02 10.21
N GLN A 469 25.85 8.81 11.09
CA GLN A 469 25.92 9.25 12.49
C GLN A 469 26.86 8.35 13.32
N ALA A 470 26.82 7.03 13.10
CA ALA A 470 27.72 6.09 13.75
C ALA A 470 29.18 6.36 13.37
N ASP A 471 29.46 6.60 12.08
CA ASP A 471 30.81 6.94 11.59
C ASP A 471 31.36 8.27 12.15
N LYS A 472 30.49 9.21 12.59
CA LYS A 472 30.89 10.47 13.23
C LYS A 472 31.06 10.36 14.75
N GLY A 473 30.51 9.35 15.37
CA GLY A 473 30.60 9.13 16.84
C GLY A 473 31.84 8.37 17.28
N ASP A 474 32.56 7.74 16.35
CA ASP A 474 33.82 7.01 16.59
C ASP A 474 35.07 7.84 16.28
N GLY A 475 34.96 9.16 16.09
CA GLY A 475 36.05 10.11 15.77
C GLY A 475 36.49 10.96 16.98
#